data_14e563a550e6e0c678dc4bc0107d1304
#
_entry.id   14e563a550e6e0c678dc4bc0107d1304
#
_cell.length_a   1.000
_cell.length_b   1.000
_cell.length_c   1.000
_cell.angle_alpha   90.00
_cell.angle_beta   90.00
_cell.angle_gamma   90.00
#
_symmetry.space_group_name_H-M   'P 1'
#
loop_
_entity.id
_entity.type
_entity.pdbx_description
1 polymer ?
#
loop_
_entity_poly.entity_id
_entity_poly.type
_entity_poly.pdbx_seq_one_letter_code
_entity_poly.pdbx_strand_id
1 'polypeptide(L)'
;MSAFEAAVALGYRYLETDVRVTADGVPLAFHDARLSRVTDRVGRVAELPWTEVQHARIHGRDPIPLLTELLAAWPDSFVNLDIKSDDGVGPTVDAIRRTATLDRVCIGAFSSRRVEAARQALGPRLCTALGPRAALGLRFARVTDRNRHLLAGRCAQVPARIGRRSFVDARYLEIAHALGLPVHVWTVNQPAEMTRLLDLGVDGLMTDRADLLRDLLVARNQWPPGS
;
A
#
# COMPACT_ATOMS: atom_id res chain seq x y z
N MET A 1 6.49 -13.35 -5.62
CA MET A 1 7.74 -12.94 -4.92
C MET A 1 8.68 -12.16 -5.85
N SER A 2 8.89 -12.59 -7.08
CA SER A 2 9.89 -12.03 -8.02
C SER A 2 9.84 -10.51 -8.22
N ALA A 3 8.65 -9.90 -8.25
CA ALA A 3 8.52 -8.44 -8.37
C ALA A 3 9.06 -7.69 -7.13
N PHE A 4 8.80 -8.23 -5.94
CA PHE A 4 9.31 -7.66 -4.68
C PHE A 4 10.82 -7.84 -4.56
N GLU A 5 11.33 -9.02 -4.94
CA GLU A 5 12.76 -9.30 -5.00
C GLU A 5 13.48 -8.33 -5.94
N ALA A 6 12.91 -8.09 -7.13
CA ALA A 6 13.45 -7.10 -8.07
C ALA A 6 13.46 -5.68 -7.48
N ALA A 7 12.41 -5.27 -6.77
CA ALA A 7 12.37 -3.97 -6.12
C ALA A 7 13.43 -3.85 -5.00
N VAL A 8 13.55 -4.88 -4.16
CA VAL A 8 14.57 -4.92 -3.09
C VAL A 8 15.99 -4.91 -3.68
N ALA A 9 16.23 -5.66 -4.76
CA ALA A 9 17.52 -5.65 -5.46
C ALA A 9 17.87 -4.29 -6.08
N LEU A 10 16.86 -3.47 -6.43
CA LEU A 10 17.07 -2.08 -6.84
C LEU A 10 17.37 -1.15 -5.66
N GLY A 11 17.23 -1.60 -4.40
CA GLY A 11 17.47 -0.81 -3.19
C GLY A 11 16.21 -0.26 -2.53
N TYR A 12 15.00 -0.65 -2.96
CA TYR A 12 13.77 -0.24 -2.29
C TYR A 12 13.63 -0.90 -0.92
N ARG A 13 13.26 -0.09 0.07
CA ARG A 13 12.93 -0.55 1.43
C ARG A 13 11.44 -0.48 1.74
N TYR A 14 10.66 0.20 0.90
CA TYR A 14 9.21 0.33 1.03
C TYR A 14 8.55 -0.44 -0.09
N LEU A 15 7.81 -1.47 0.29
CA LEU A 15 7.03 -2.31 -0.61
C LEU A 15 5.55 -2.04 -0.40
N GLU A 16 4.74 -2.27 -1.43
CA GLU A 16 3.29 -2.17 -1.34
C GLU A 16 2.66 -3.40 -1.96
N THR A 17 1.57 -3.88 -1.37
CA THR A 17 0.76 -4.96 -1.91
C THR A 17 -0.67 -4.91 -1.41
N ASP A 18 -1.54 -5.51 -2.21
CA ASP A 18 -2.93 -5.76 -1.85
C ASP A 18 -3.09 -7.09 -1.14
N VAL A 19 -4.02 -7.15 -0.20
CA VAL A 19 -4.34 -8.40 0.50
C VAL A 19 -5.70 -8.91 0.07
N ARG A 20 -5.70 -10.12 -0.51
CA ARG A 20 -6.88 -10.95 -0.78
C ARG A 20 -6.85 -12.19 0.11
N VAL A 21 -8.03 -12.75 0.35
CA VAL A 21 -8.18 -13.92 1.21
C VAL A 21 -8.95 -14.99 0.45
N THR A 22 -8.50 -16.24 0.56
CA THR A 22 -9.17 -17.42 0.00
C THR A 22 -10.43 -17.78 0.79
N ALA A 23 -11.26 -18.68 0.28
CA ALA A 23 -12.48 -19.14 0.94
C ALA A 23 -12.22 -19.74 2.35
N ASP A 24 -11.06 -20.35 2.53
CA ASP A 24 -10.61 -20.95 3.80
C ASP A 24 -9.73 -20.02 4.67
N GLY A 25 -9.71 -18.71 4.35
CA GLY A 25 -9.11 -17.68 5.19
C GLY A 25 -7.60 -17.49 5.04
N VAL A 26 -6.97 -17.97 3.97
CA VAL A 26 -5.52 -17.78 3.74
C VAL A 26 -5.24 -16.41 3.10
N PRO A 27 -4.46 -15.51 3.74
CA PRO A 27 -4.15 -14.21 3.20
C PRO A 27 -3.02 -14.27 2.17
N LEU A 28 -3.24 -13.62 1.02
CA LEU A 28 -2.36 -13.61 -0.15
C LEU A 28 -1.93 -12.18 -0.47
N ALA A 29 -0.70 -12.00 -0.93
CA ALA A 29 -0.25 -10.78 -1.58
C ALA A 29 -0.69 -10.80 -3.05
N PHE A 30 -1.92 -10.31 -3.32
CA PHE A 30 -2.55 -10.38 -4.64
C PHE A 30 -3.59 -9.29 -4.84
N HIS A 31 -3.53 -8.60 -5.99
CA HIS A 31 -4.40 -7.47 -6.28
C HIS A 31 -5.82 -7.89 -6.66
N ASP A 32 -5.96 -8.84 -7.60
CA ASP A 32 -7.22 -9.08 -8.27
C ASP A 32 -8.20 -9.91 -7.46
N ALA A 33 -9.49 -9.63 -7.59
CA ALA A 33 -10.54 -10.49 -7.04
C ALA A 33 -10.66 -11.81 -7.82
N ARG A 34 -10.19 -11.85 -9.08
CA ARG A 34 -10.23 -13.01 -9.97
C ARG A 34 -8.82 -13.38 -10.42
N LEU A 35 -8.57 -14.67 -10.56
CA LEU A 35 -7.28 -15.20 -11.00
C LEU A 35 -6.98 -14.92 -12.49
N SER A 36 -8.01 -14.88 -13.35
CA SER A 36 -7.90 -14.99 -14.80
C SER A 36 -7.16 -13.86 -15.51
N ARG A 37 -6.98 -12.67 -14.90
CA ARG A 37 -6.30 -11.56 -15.57
C ARG A 37 -4.78 -11.78 -15.68
N VAL A 38 -4.19 -12.31 -14.63
CA VAL A 38 -2.72 -12.40 -14.51
C VAL A 38 -2.23 -13.82 -14.24
N THR A 39 -3.13 -14.81 -14.11
CA THR A 39 -2.72 -16.20 -13.89
C THR A 39 -3.28 -17.14 -14.96
N ASP A 40 -2.78 -18.35 -14.97
CA ASP A 40 -3.22 -19.48 -15.81
C ASP A 40 -4.51 -20.17 -15.30
N ARG A 41 -5.16 -19.61 -14.27
CA ARG A 41 -6.36 -20.16 -13.64
C ARG A 41 -7.55 -19.20 -13.71
N VAL A 42 -8.74 -19.77 -13.53
CA VAL A 42 -10.00 -19.01 -13.48
C VAL A 42 -10.63 -19.14 -12.09
N GLY A 43 -11.52 -18.22 -11.75
CA GLY A 43 -12.24 -18.21 -10.48
C GLY A 43 -12.01 -16.96 -9.66
N ARG A 44 -12.79 -16.81 -8.59
CA ARG A 44 -12.61 -15.71 -7.63
C ARG A 44 -11.82 -16.22 -6.42
N VAL A 45 -10.81 -15.48 -6.02
CA VAL A 45 -9.95 -15.86 -4.88
C VAL A 45 -10.77 -16.18 -3.63
N ALA A 46 -11.76 -15.35 -3.31
CA ALA A 46 -12.61 -15.54 -2.13
C ALA A 46 -13.58 -16.73 -2.20
N GLU A 47 -13.73 -17.38 -3.36
CA GLU A 47 -14.61 -18.54 -3.57
C GLU A 47 -13.83 -19.86 -3.65
N LEU A 48 -12.50 -19.80 -3.69
CA LEU A 48 -11.63 -20.96 -3.84
C LEU A 48 -10.80 -21.20 -2.57
N PRO A 49 -10.60 -22.44 -2.14
CA PRO A 49 -9.70 -22.77 -1.04
C PRO A 49 -8.25 -22.63 -1.48
N TRP A 50 -7.34 -22.45 -0.52
CA TRP A 50 -5.90 -22.35 -0.81
C TRP A 50 -5.37 -23.54 -1.59
N THR A 51 -5.87 -24.74 -1.30
CA THR A 51 -5.52 -25.98 -2.03
C THR A 51 -5.70 -25.89 -3.54
N GLU A 52 -6.57 -25.02 -4.02
CA GLU A 52 -6.76 -24.74 -5.45
C GLU A 52 -5.93 -23.53 -5.91
N VAL A 53 -5.97 -22.44 -5.15
CA VAL A 53 -5.30 -21.17 -5.50
C VAL A 53 -3.76 -21.32 -5.56
N GLN A 54 -3.15 -22.15 -4.73
CA GLN A 54 -1.70 -22.40 -4.70
C GLN A 54 -1.13 -22.92 -6.03
N HIS A 55 -1.97 -23.50 -6.88
CA HIS A 55 -1.57 -24.00 -8.19
C HIS A 55 -1.60 -22.94 -9.29
N ALA A 56 -2.15 -21.75 -9.02
CA ALA A 56 -2.15 -20.65 -9.98
C ALA A 56 -0.73 -20.10 -10.19
N ARG A 57 -0.42 -19.74 -11.43
CA ARG A 57 0.88 -19.18 -11.80
C ARG A 57 0.70 -17.83 -12.47
N ILE A 58 1.22 -16.78 -11.84
CA ILE A 58 1.25 -15.42 -12.38
C ILE A 58 2.12 -15.44 -13.64
N HIS A 59 1.53 -15.02 -14.76
CA HIS A 59 2.15 -15.07 -16.10
C HIS A 59 2.74 -16.45 -16.44
N GLY A 60 2.13 -17.52 -15.93
CA GLY A 60 2.54 -18.91 -16.16
C GLY A 60 3.83 -19.33 -15.45
N ARG A 61 4.37 -18.50 -14.53
CA ARG A 61 5.66 -18.74 -13.86
C ARG A 61 5.59 -18.70 -12.35
N ASP A 62 5.23 -17.56 -11.79
CA ASP A 62 5.38 -17.30 -10.37
C ASP A 62 4.14 -17.73 -9.57
N PRO A 63 4.29 -18.39 -8.42
CA PRO A 63 3.16 -18.65 -7.54
C PRO A 63 2.62 -17.35 -6.94
N ILE A 64 1.36 -17.35 -6.54
CA ILE A 64 0.78 -16.28 -5.74
C ILE A 64 1.40 -16.35 -4.33
N PRO A 65 2.04 -15.29 -3.83
CA PRO A 65 2.69 -15.32 -2.53
C PRO A 65 1.69 -15.37 -1.38
N LEU A 66 1.99 -16.16 -0.37
CA LEU A 66 1.35 -16.00 0.93
C LEU A 66 1.78 -14.66 1.57
N LEU A 67 0.84 -13.98 2.23
CA LEU A 67 1.19 -12.73 2.94
C LEU A 67 2.27 -12.96 3.99
N THR A 68 2.25 -14.08 4.70
CA THR A 68 3.26 -14.44 5.70
C THR A 68 4.64 -14.65 5.09
N GLU A 69 4.73 -15.21 3.90
CA GLU A 69 6.00 -15.37 3.18
C GLU A 69 6.59 -14.00 2.79
N LEU A 70 5.76 -13.11 2.25
CA LEU A 70 6.18 -11.75 1.92
C LEU A 70 6.69 -11.00 3.14
N LEU A 71 5.95 -11.03 4.25
CA LEU A 71 6.32 -10.33 5.47
C LEU A 71 7.60 -10.87 6.12
N ALA A 72 7.92 -12.15 5.93
CA ALA A 72 9.12 -12.77 6.47
C ALA A 72 10.36 -12.62 5.56
N ALA A 73 10.18 -12.42 4.26
CA ALA A 73 11.26 -12.51 3.27
C ALA A 73 12.33 -11.41 3.43
N TRP A 74 11.91 -10.19 3.78
CA TRP A 74 12.82 -9.03 3.88
C TRP A 74 12.62 -8.30 5.20
N PRO A 75 13.37 -8.67 6.26
CA PRO A 75 13.20 -8.14 7.61
C PRO A 75 13.46 -6.63 7.72
N ASP A 76 14.27 -6.07 6.83
CA ASP A 76 14.60 -4.63 6.80
C ASP A 76 13.65 -3.80 5.93
N SER A 77 12.67 -4.43 5.27
CA SER A 77 11.70 -3.72 4.43
C SER A 77 10.44 -3.37 5.21
N PHE A 78 9.86 -2.24 4.88
CA PHE A 78 8.54 -1.79 5.32
C PHE A 78 7.51 -2.17 4.27
N VAL A 79 6.34 -2.64 4.70
CA VAL A 79 5.29 -3.12 3.79
C VAL A 79 3.99 -2.36 4.01
N ASN A 80 3.48 -1.74 2.96
CA ASN A 80 2.15 -1.17 2.92
C ASN A 80 1.14 -2.23 2.45
N LEU A 81 0.08 -2.45 3.21
CA LEU A 81 -0.92 -3.49 2.97
C LEU A 81 -2.28 -2.86 2.71
N ASP A 82 -2.84 -3.00 1.50
CA ASP A 82 -4.21 -2.61 1.20
C ASP A 82 -5.17 -3.79 1.36
N ILE A 83 -5.98 -3.79 2.43
CA ILE A 83 -6.95 -4.85 2.71
C ILE A 83 -8.18 -4.67 1.81
N LYS A 84 -8.39 -5.58 0.84
CA LYS A 84 -9.42 -5.45 -0.20
C LYS A 84 -10.83 -5.86 0.22
N SER A 85 -10.99 -6.62 1.31
CA SER A 85 -12.29 -7.13 1.77
C SER A 85 -12.40 -7.14 3.29
N ASP A 86 -13.63 -7.18 3.81
CA ASP A 86 -13.86 -7.10 5.26
C ASP A 86 -13.39 -8.39 5.98
N ASP A 87 -13.58 -9.54 5.35
CA ASP A 87 -13.10 -10.85 5.79
C ASP A 87 -11.56 -10.96 5.76
N GLY A 88 -10.88 -10.10 4.99
CA GLY A 88 -9.43 -10.02 4.96
C GLY A 88 -8.79 -9.41 6.21
N VAL A 89 -9.53 -8.71 7.06
CA VAL A 89 -8.95 -8.02 8.24
C VAL A 89 -8.37 -9.00 9.24
N GLY A 90 -9.14 -10.00 9.67
CA GLY A 90 -8.70 -11.01 10.63
C GLY A 90 -7.45 -11.77 10.18
N PRO A 91 -7.46 -12.41 8.99
CA PRO A 91 -6.30 -13.11 8.45
C PRO A 91 -5.05 -12.22 8.29
N THR A 92 -5.22 -10.94 7.90
CA THR A 92 -4.10 -9.99 7.82
C THR A 92 -3.51 -9.70 9.20
N VAL A 93 -4.36 -9.44 10.20
CA VAL A 93 -3.95 -9.23 11.60
C VAL A 93 -3.17 -10.43 12.14
N ASP A 94 -3.65 -11.64 11.86
CA ASP A 94 -2.99 -12.87 12.29
C ASP A 94 -1.66 -13.12 11.57
N ALA A 95 -1.55 -12.75 10.29
CA ALA A 95 -0.29 -12.79 9.56
C ALA A 95 0.74 -11.84 10.18
N ILE A 96 0.36 -10.60 10.49
CA ILE A 96 1.23 -9.60 11.13
C ILE A 96 1.70 -10.08 12.50
N ARG A 97 0.82 -10.65 13.31
CA ARG A 97 1.16 -11.22 14.64
C ARG A 97 2.14 -12.39 14.53
N ARG A 98 1.85 -13.34 13.62
CA ARG A 98 2.70 -14.53 13.43
C ARG A 98 4.10 -14.20 12.93
N THR A 99 4.24 -13.17 12.12
CA THR A 99 5.52 -12.72 11.57
C THR A 99 6.21 -11.65 12.42
N ALA A 100 5.58 -11.20 13.51
CA ALA A 100 6.08 -10.14 14.41
C ALA A 100 6.44 -8.82 13.65
N THR A 101 5.66 -8.46 12.63
CA THR A 101 5.98 -7.35 11.71
C THR A 101 5.22 -6.06 11.99
N LEU A 102 4.61 -5.92 13.17
CA LEU A 102 3.76 -4.77 13.52
C LEU A 102 4.43 -3.42 13.26
N ASP A 103 5.71 -3.29 13.56
CA ASP A 103 6.45 -2.03 13.45
C ASP A 103 6.96 -1.73 12.02
N ARG A 104 6.76 -2.68 11.10
CA ARG A 104 7.19 -2.59 9.70
C ARG A 104 6.04 -2.55 8.70
N VAL A 105 4.80 -2.58 9.17
CA VAL A 105 3.63 -2.57 8.30
C VAL A 105 2.84 -1.27 8.45
N CYS A 106 2.29 -0.80 7.34
CA CYS A 106 1.25 0.24 7.32
C CYS A 106 0.01 -0.35 6.66
N ILE A 107 -1.15 -0.22 7.29
CA ILE A 107 -2.42 -0.70 6.72
C ILE A 107 -3.18 0.44 6.07
N GLY A 108 -3.46 0.28 4.77
CA GLY A 108 -4.44 1.04 4.00
C GLY A 108 -5.69 0.22 3.70
N ALA A 109 -6.77 0.87 3.36
CA ALA A 109 -7.95 0.27 2.74
C ALA A 109 -8.88 1.34 2.17
N PHE A 110 -9.63 0.99 1.12
CA PHE A 110 -10.74 1.82 0.60
C PHE A 110 -11.98 1.83 1.52
N SER A 111 -11.84 1.33 2.75
CA SER A 111 -12.86 1.30 3.79
C SER A 111 -12.28 1.75 5.12
N SER A 112 -12.79 2.87 5.64
CA SER A 112 -12.41 3.35 6.97
C SER A 112 -12.71 2.32 8.06
N ARG A 113 -13.75 1.50 7.88
CA ARG A 113 -14.12 0.42 8.82
C ARG A 113 -13.04 -0.65 8.91
N ARG A 114 -12.43 -1.05 7.79
CA ARG A 114 -11.32 -2.04 7.76
C ARG A 114 -10.09 -1.52 8.48
N VAL A 115 -9.71 -0.28 8.19
CA VAL A 115 -8.58 0.38 8.86
C VAL A 115 -8.80 0.46 10.36
N GLU A 116 -10.00 0.85 10.78
CA GLU A 116 -10.35 0.95 12.20
C GLU A 116 -10.35 -0.42 12.88
N ALA A 117 -10.94 -1.45 12.25
CA ALA A 117 -10.93 -2.81 12.78
C ALA A 117 -9.51 -3.37 12.95
N ALA A 118 -8.61 -3.12 11.98
CA ALA A 118 -7.20 -3.50 12.09
C ALA A 118 -6.51 -2.77 13.26
N ARG A 119 -6.79 -1.46 13.43
CA ARG A 119 -6.25 -0.65 14.53
C ARG A 119 -6.76 -1.14 15.90
N GLN A 120 -8.03 -1.48 16.02
CA GLN A 120 -8.59 -2.05 17.25
C GLN A 120 -7.93 -3.39 17.58
N ALA A 121 -7.67 -4.22 16.59
CA ALA A 121 -7.07 -5.54 16.79
C ALA A 121 -5.56 -5.49 17.13
N LEU A 122 -4.79 -4.58 16.53
CA LEU A 122 -3.33 -4.49 16.66
C LEU A 122 -2.86 -3.37 17.61
N GLY A 123 -3.77 -2.49 18.00
CA GLY A 123 -3.49 -1.40 18.95
C GLY A 123 -2.89 -0.13 18.30
N PRO A 124 -2.60 0.90 19.14
CA PRO A 124 -2.24 2.24 18.69
C PRO A 124 -0.84 2.34 18.05
N ARG A 125 -0.01 1.30 18.19
CA ARG A 125 1.32 1.25 17.53
C ARG A 125 1.23 1.01 16.03
N LEU A 126 0.13 0.41 15.55
CA LEU A 126 -0.06 0.12 14.14
C LEU A 126 -0.01 1.41 13.32
N CYS A 127 0.86 1.44 12.32
CA CYS A 127 0.81 2.47 11.28
C CYS A 127 -0.40 2.22 10.37
N THR A 128 -1.19 3.26 10.13
CA THR A 128 -2.31 3.18 9.20
C THR A 128 -2.38 4.43 8.33
N ALA A 129 -2.81 4.26 7.09
CA ALA A 129 -3.20 5.39 6.26
C ALA A 129 -4.53 6.00 6.74
N LEU A 130 -4.79 7.25 6.36
CA LEU A 130 -6.11 7.85 6.49
C LEU A 130 -7.13 7.04 5.69
N GLY A 131 -8.30 6.83 6.27
CA GLY A 131 -9.44 6.30 5.49
C GLY A 131 -9.89 7.29 4.41
N PRO A 132 -10.59 6.83 3.35
CA PRO A 132 -10.93 7.65 2.17
C PRO A 132 -11.69 8.95 2.50
N ARG A 133 -12.61 8.90 3.49
CA ARG A 133 -13.36 10.09 3.92
C ARG A 133 -12.46 11.15 4.57
N ALA A 134 -11.50 10.72 5.39
CA ALA A 134 -10.56 11.62 6.05
C ALA A 134 -9.57 12.21 5.03
N ALA A 135 -9.04 11.38 4.12
CA ALA A 135 -8.16 11.83 3.05
C ALA A 135 -8.85 12.86 2.12
N LEU A 136 -10.12 12.62 1.77
CA LEU A 136 -10.92 13.59 1.02
C LEU A 136 -11.22 14.85 1.84
N GLY A 137 -11.50 14.70 3.14
CA GLY A 137 -11.78 15.79 4.06
C GLY A 137 -10.61 16.79 4.16
N LEU A 138 -9.36 16.34 4.08
CA LEU A 138 -8.19 17.22 4.05
C LEU A 138 -8.24 18.23 2.91
N ARG A 139 -8.84 17.89 1.78
CA ARG A 139 -8.97 18.81 0.64
C ARG A 139 -9.77 20.06 0.96
N PHE A 140 -10.73 19.93 1.87
CA PHE A 140 -11.65 21.00 2.29
C PHE A 140 -11.35 21.51 3.70
N ALA A 141 -10.39 20.92 4.40
CA ALA A 141 -10.05 21.29 5.76
C ALA A 141 -9.52 22.74 5.81
N ARG A 142 -9.98 23.48 6.81
CA ARG A 142 -9.20 24.62 7.34
C ARG A 142 -8.30 24.06 8.42
N VAL A 143 -7.00 24.30 8.30
CA VAL A 143 -6.01 23.88 9.30
C VAL A 143 -6.39 24.53 10.63
N THR A 144 -6.91 23.73 11.54
CA THR A 144 -7.06 24.13 12.94
C THR A 144 -6.57 22.95 13.78
N ASP A 145 -5.73 23.21 14.77
CA ASP A 145 -5.25 22.20 15.73
C ASP A 145 -6.40 21.42 16.40
N ARG A 146 -7.58 22.00 16.37
CA ARG A 146 -8.81 21.43 16.94
C ARG A 146 -9.26 20.12 16.28
N ASN A 147 -8.89 19.87 15.02
CA ASN A 147 -9.35 18.70 14.25
C ASN A 147 -8.30 17.61 14.09
N ARG A 148 -7.08 17.81 14.60
CA ARG A 148 -5.97 16.87 14.48
C ARG A 148 -6.28 15.50 15.10
N HIS A 149 -7.00 15.46 16.20
CA HIS A 149 -7.42 14.24 16.88
C HIS A 149 -8.43 13.39 16.09
N LEU A 150 -9.12 13.99 15.08
CA LEU A 150 -10.06 13.28 14.21
C LEU A 150 -9.34 12.52 13.08
N LEU A 151 -8.05 12.76 12.87
CA LEU A 151 -7.25 12.12 11.85
C LEU A 151 -6.55 10.89 12.42
N ALA A 152 -7.28 9.81 12.52
CA ALA A 152 -6.76 8.54 13.02
C ALA A 152 -5.94 7.82 11.94
N GLY A 153 -4.82 8.40 11.50
CA GLY A 153 -3.87 7.83 10.54
C GLY A 153 -2.51 8.51 10.65
N ARG A 154 -1.46 7.85 10.15
CA ARG A 154 -0.08 8.32 10.18
C ARG A 154 0.39 8.91 8.84
N CYS A 155 -0.35 8.66 7.75
CA CYS A 155 -0.06 9.15 6.41
C CYS A 155 -1.33 9.29 5.58
N ALA A 156 -1.30 10.12 4.55
CA ALA A 156 -2.34 10.20 3.53
C ALA A 156 -1.89 9.44 2.28
N GLN A 157 -2.61 8.37 1.92
CA GLN A 157 -2.36 7.61 0.69
C GLN A 157 -3.48 7.90 -0.29
N VAL A 158 -3.17 8.59 -1.37
CA VAL A 158 -4.18 9.20 -2.25
C VAL A 158 -3.87 9.00 -3.73
N PRO A 159 -4.90 8.98 -4.61
CA PRO A 159 -4.66 8.92 -6.05
C PRO A 159 -4.04 10.23 -6.56
N ALA A 160 -3.20 10.14 -7.59
CA ALA A 160 -2.68 11.32 -8.27
C ALA A 160 -3.82 12.18 -8.85
N ARG A 161 -4.87 11.54 -9.35
CA ARG A 161 -6.00 12.18 -10.05
C ARG A 161 -7.34 11.52 -9.69
N ILE A 162 -8.41 12.31 -9.76
CA ILE A 162 -9.79 11.80 -9.79
C ILE A 162 -10.40 12.29 -11.10
N GLY A 163 -10.66 11.35 -12.01
CA GLY A 163 -11.02 11.68 -13.38
C GLY A 163 -9.91 12.48 -14.06
N ARG A 164 -10.24 13.64 -14.63
CA ARG A 164 -9.27 14.52 -15.32
C ARG A 164 -8.58 15.54 -14.39
N ARG A 165 -9.00 15.65 -13.13
CA ARG A 165 -8.49 16.65 -12.19
C ARG A 165 -7.40 16.06 -11.31
N SER A 166 -6.33 16.84 -11.06
CA SER A 166 -5.34 16.50 -10.05
C SER A 166 -6.03 16.44 -8.67
N PHE A 167 -5.78 15.37 -7.93
CA PHE A 167 -6.24 15.26 -6.54
C PHE A 167 -5.25 15.94 -5.60
N VAL A 168 -3.96 15.80 -5.86
CA VAL A 168 -2.88 16.38 -5.06
C VAL A 168 -2.41 17.67 -5.73
N ASP A 169 -2.46 18.76 -4.97
CA ASP A 169 -1.93 20.08 -5.30
C ASP A 169 -1.19 20.68 -4.09
N ALA A 170 -0.55 21.83 -4.27
CA ALA A 170 0.23 22.50 -3.23
C ALA A 170 -0.58 22.73 -1.94
N ARG A 171 -1.84 23.12 -2.07
CA ARG A 171 -2.73 23.33 -0.91
C ARG A 171 -2.99 22.04 -0.14
N TYR A 172 -3.19 20.91 -0.85
CA TYR A 172 -3.40 19.62 -0.19
C TYR A 172 -2.18 19.23 0.65
N LEU A 173 -0.98 19.38 0.07
CA LEU A 173 0.28 19.11 0.75
C LEU A 173 0.52 20.03 1.94
N GLU A 174 0.31 21.34 1.77
CA GLU A 174 0.42 22.32 2.85
C GLU A 174 -0.46 21.92 4.07
N ILE A 175 -1.72 21.54 3.82
CA ILE A 175 -2.64 21.11 4.87
C ILE A 175 -2.15 19.81 5.52
N ALA A 176 -1.78 18.80 4.71
CA ALA A 176 -1.33 17.52 5.21
C ALA A 176 -0.04 17.67 6.05
N HIS A 177 0.95 18.40 5.54
CA HIS A 177 2.22 18.64 6.23
C HIS A 177 2.05 19.47 7.52
N ALA A 178 1.17 20.47 7.51
CA ALA A 178 0.84 21.21 8.72
C ALA A 178 0.22 20.34 9.83
N LEU A 179 -0.41 19.24 9.45
CA LEU A 179 -0.94 18.22 10.35
C LEU A 179 0.08 17.11 10.67
N GLY A 180 1.29 17.16 10.13
CA GLY A 180 2.34 16.17 10.29
C GLY A 180 2.04 14.84 9.57
N LEU A 181 1.27 14.91 8.49
CA LEU A 181 0.91 13.76 7.67
C LEU A 181 1.73 13.72 6.39
N PRO A 182 2.64 12.76 6.21
CA PRO A 182 3.25 12.50 4.91
C PRO A 182 2.20 12.05 3.89
N VAL A 183 2.40 12.47 2.64
CA VAL A 183 1.50 12.19 1.51
C VAL A 183 2.17 11.23 0.53
N HIS A 184 1.57 10.06 0.36
CA HIS A 184 1.98 9.05 -0.62
C HIS A 184 0.95 9.01 -1.75
N VAL A 185 1.43 9.03 -3.00
CA VAL A 185 0.56 9.10 -4.18
C VAL A 185 0.66 7.82 -5.01
N TRP A 186 -0.48 7.24 -5.37
CA TRP A 186 -0.62 5.99 -6.12
C TRP A 186 -1.55 6.14 -7.34
N THR A 187 -1.52 5.28 -8.37
CA THR A 187 -0.32 4.57 -8.84
C THR A 187 0.30 5.42 -9.93
N VAL A 188 1.57 5.75 -9.82
CA VAL A 188 2.25 6.71 -10.68
C VAL A 188 3.30 5.99 -11.52
N ASN A 189 3.00 5.73 -12.81
CA ASN A 189 3.87 4.95 -13.70
C ASN A 189 4.54 5.79 -14.81
N GLN A 190 4.17 7.06 -14.93
CA GLN A 190 4.70 7.95 -15.99
C GLN A 190 5.78 8.88 -15.41
N PRO A 191 7.01 8.92 -16.01
CA PRO A 191 8.10 9.74 -15.49
C PRO A 191 7.76 11.24 -15.36
N ALA A 192 7.01 11.79 -16.28
CA ALA A 192 6.58 13.19 -16.23
C ALA A 192 5.67 13.48 -15.02
N GLU A 193 4.78 12.54 -14.66
CA GLU A 193 3.91 12.67 -13.48
C GLU A 193 4.68 12.41 -12.18
N MET A 194 5.67 11.48 -12.20
CA MET A 194 6.60 11.29 -11.07
C MET A 194 7.35 12.59 -10.78
N THR A 195 7.97 13.20 -11.81
CA THR A 195 8.67 14.47 -11.70
C THR A 195 7.76 15.56 -11.15
N ARG A 196 6.59 15.74 -11.74
CA ARG A 196 5.62 16.76 -11.30
C ARG A 196 5.24 16.63 -9.83
N LEU A 197 5.00 15.41 -9.36
CA LEU A 197 4.60 15.16 -7.97
C LEU A 197 5.77 15.34 -7.00
N LEU A 198 6.97 14.90 -7.37
CA LEU A 198 8.19 15.15 -6.58
C LEU A 198 8.51 16.63 -6.49
N ASP A 199 8.38 17.41 -7.59
CA ASP A 199 8.55 18.85 -7.57
C ASP A 199 7.51 19.57 -6.72
N LEU A 200 6.31 19.00 -6.65
CA LEU A 200 5.25 19.51 -5.78
C LEU A 200 5.53 19.26 -4.29
N GLY A 201 6.40 18.31 -3.95
CA GLY A 201 6.82 17.99 -2.59
C GLY A 201 6.04 16.83 -1.94
N VAL A 202 5.58 15.83 -2.71
CA VAL A 202 5.02 14.61 -2.12
C VAL A 202 6.11 13.80 -1.42
N ASP A 203 5.74 13.10 -0.35
CA ASP A 203 6.68 12.36 0.49
C ASP A 203 6.96 10.95 -0.04
N GLY A 204 6.09 10.41 -0.89
CA GLY A 204 6.27 9.11 -1.49
C GLY A 204 5.42 8.87 -2.74
N LEU A 205 5.94 8.01 -3.62
CA LEU A 205 5.25 7.54 -4.81
C LEU A 205 5.14 6.01 -4.78
N MET A 206 3.96 5.49 -5.05
CA MET A 206 3.73 4.07 -5.31
C MET A 206 3.65 3.85 -6.82
N THR A 207 4.44 2.92 -7.33
CA THR A 207 4.61 2.69 -8.77
C THR A 207 4.83 1.21 -9.09
N ASP A 208 4.35 0.78 -10.26
CA ASP A 208 4.72 -0.50 -10.87
C ASP A 208 6.04 -0.42 -11.66
N ARG A 209 6.60 0.81 -11.81
CA ARG A 209 7.82 1.10 -12.54
C ARG A 209 8.93 1.53 -11.58
N ALA A 210 9.32 0.60 -10.71
CA ALA A 210 10.39 0.79 -9.73
C ALA A 210 11.72 1.22 -10.41
N ASP A 211 12.00 0.69 -11.59
CA ASP A 211 13.12 1.07 -12.43
C ASP A 211 13.14 2.57 -12.74
N LEU A 212 12.04 3.11 -13.28
CA LEU A 212 11.94 4.52 -13.68
C LEU A 212 11.98 5.47 -12.49
N LEU A 213 11.31 5.11 -11.39
CA LEU A 213 11.31 5.96 -10.19
C LEU A 213 12.71 6.02 -9.57
N ARG A 214 13.42 4.88 -9.49
CA ARG A 214 14.81 4.85 -9.00
C ARG A 214 15.71 5.74 -9.84
N ASP A 215 15.70 5.57 -11.17
CA ASP A 215 16.55 6.35 -12.06
C ASP A 215 16.28 7.86 -11.94
N LEU A 216 15.01 8.23 -11.80
CA LEU A 216 14.62 9.62 -11.56
C LEU A 216 15.14 10.16 -10.21
N LEU A 217 15.01 9.39 -9.13
CA LEU A 217 15.48 9.78 -7.81
C LEU A 217 17.01 9.86 -7.75
N VAL A 218 17.74 8.96 -8.43
CA VAL A 218 19.20 9.02 -8.58
C VAL A 218 19.61 10.31 -9.31
N ALA A 219 18.98 10.62 -10.44
CA ALA A 219 19.25 11.84 -11.21
C ALA A 219 18.98 13.13 -10.40
N ARG A 220 18.10 13.07 -9.42
CA ARG A 220 17.75 14.16 -8.51
C ARG A 220 18.58 14.20 -7.22
N ASN A 221 19.54 13.30 -7.04
CA ASN A 221 20.27 13.09 -5.79
C ASN A 221 19.35 12.86 -4.57
N GLN A 222 18.20 12.23 -4.78
CA GLN A 222 17.19 11.92 -3.75
C GLN A 222 17.14 10.42 -3.43
N TRP A 223 17.91 9.57 -4.13
CA TRP A 223 18.07 8.16 -3.80
C TRP A 223 19.03 7.98 -2.63
N PRO A 224 18.67 7.26 -1.55
CA PRO A 224 19.55 7.08 -0.40
C PRO A 224 20.86 6.38 -0.81
N PRO A 225 22.01 6.85 -0.34
CA PRO A 225 23.28 6.16 -0.58
C PRO A 225 23.29 4.83 0.17
N GLY A 226 23.66 3.72 -0.52
CA GLY A 226 23.84 2.41 0.09
C GLY A 226 22.55 1.64 0.39
N SER A 227 21.45 1.98 -0.29
CA SER A 227 20.22 1.17 -0.29
C SER A 227 20.32 0.03 -1.28
#